data_ab604f058825add186120b4f42dbd106
#
_entry.id   ab604f058825add186120b4f42dbd106
#
_cell.length_a   1.000
_cell.length_b   1.000
_cell.length_c   1.000
_cell.angle_alpha   90.00
_cell.angle_beta   90.00
_cell.angle_gamma   90.00
#
_symmetry.space_group_name_H-M   'P 1'
#
loop_
_entity.id
_entity.type
_entity.pdbx_description
1 polymer ?
#
loop_
_entity_poly.entity_id
_entity_poly.type
_entity_poly.pdbx_seq_one_letter_code
_entity_poly.pdbx_strand_id
1 'polypeptide(L)'
;MENEAKKPLELYIHIPFCVKKCDYCDFLSGPAGKERQREYFLALEREIAAVPDFSDREITTVFIGGGTPSVPDPSLVGEMLDQIRNKFFVAPDAEITIEANPGTLYKEKLQIYLEHGINRLSLGLQSPQNRELKILGRIHTWEEFQESFFMARDAGFSNINIDLMSAIPEQTYADWEKNLRTVAGLSPEHISAYSLIIEEGTPFGERKLKLPDEDTEYRMYENTAGILEEYGFHQYEISNYAKGGRECRHNKGYWQRIDYLGLGLGASSLLDHMRFSNTADMKEYIGNSAFPDKIRQNMESLTEADEMAEFMFLGLRMTEGVSMEAFAEYFGKNMENVYGEVLKKHLEIGMLEQKGDRIYLSRKGIHVSNGVMADFLL
;
A
#
# COMPACT_ATOMS: atom_id res chain seq x y z
N MET A 1 -20.81 24.21 -21.89
CA MET A 1 -19.97 23.01 -21.91
C MET A 1 -20.20 22.35 -20.58
N GLU A 2 -20.92 21.23 -20.56
CA GLU A 2 -21.06 20.41 -19.37
C GLU A 2 -19.63 20.01 -18.94
N ASN A 3 -19.30 20.26 -17.68
CA ASN A 3 -18.03 19.86 -17.10
C ASN A 3 -18.11 18.33 -16.95
N GLU A 4 -17.69 17.57 -17.96
CA GLU A 4 -17.55 16.12 -17.79
C GLU A 4 -16.65 15.87 -16.57
N ALA A 5 -17.12 15.04 -15.66
CA ALA A 5 -16.34 14.68 -14.48
C ALA A 5 -15.02 14.04 -14.95
N LYS A 6 -13.90 14.56 -14.45
CA LYS A 6 -12.59 14.00 -14.79
C LYS A 6 -12.47 12.57 -14.28
N LYS A 7 -11.76 11.72 -15.02
CA LYS A 7 -11.48 10.35 -14.59
C LYS A 7 -10.49 10.37 -13.43
N PRO A 8 -10.69 9.54 -12.40
CA PRO A 8 -9.74 9.43 -11.30
C PRO A 8 -8.41 8.84 -11.80
N LEU A 9 -7.31 9.34 -11.25
CA LEU A 9 -5.97 8.81 -11.42
C LEU A 9 -5.25 8.85 -10.07
N GLU A 10 -4.54 7.80 -9.75
CA GLU A 10 -3.71 7.72 -8.55
C GLU A 10 -2.24 7.87 -8.90
N LEU A 11 -1.45 8.51 -8.04
CA LEU A 11 0.00 8.59 -8.20
C LEU A 11 0.70 7.79 -7.11
N TYR A 12 1.55 6.86 -7.50
CA TYR A 12 2.52 6.21 -6.62
C TYR A 12 3.91 6.77 -6.86
N ILE A 13 4.57 7.25 -5.82
CA ILE A 13 5.92 7.81 -5.92
C ILE A 13 6.88 6.92 -5.15
N HIS A 14 7.80 6.28 -5.85
CA HIS A 14 8.79 5.42 -5.23
C HIS A 14 10.03 6.18 -4.78
N ILE A 15 10.36 6.12 -3.49
CA ILE A 15 11.58 6.69 -2.91
C ILE A 15 12.47 5.55 -2.39
N PRO A 16 13.55 5.19 -3.10
CA PRO A 16 14.31 3.96 -2.84
C PRO A 16 15.35 4.07 -1.72
N PHE A 17 15.17 4.95 -0.73
CA PHE A 17 16.18 5.23 0.27
C PHE A 17 15.79 4.73 1.65
N CYS A 18 16.72 4.05 2.32
CA CYS A 18 16.61 3.65 3.72
C CYS A 18 17.89 4.04 4.46
N VAL A 19 17.79 4.22 5.78
CA VAL A 19 18.99 4.30 6.64
C VAL A 19 19.71 2.95 6.66
N LYS A 20 18.92 1.87 6.81
CA LYS A 20 19.35 0.47 6.77
C LYS A 20 18.21 -0.39 6.23
N LYS A 21 18.51 -1.38 5.39
CA LYS A 21 17.52 -2.37 4.92
C LYS A 21 17.26 -3.40 6.03
N CYS A 22 16.00 -3.67 6.29
CA CYS A 22 15.57 -4.66 7.30
C CYS A 22 15.80 -6.09 6.79
N ASP A 23 15.90 -7.06 7.70
CA ASP A 23 16.29 -8.43 7.35
C ASP A 23 15.21 -9.20 6.57
N TYR A 24 13.97 -8.75 6.58
CA TYR A 24 12.82 -9.33 5.87
C TYR A 24 12.46 -8.59 4.57
N CYS A 25 13.03 -7.41 4.32
CA CYS A 25 12.54 -6.50 3.29
C CYS A 25 13.10 -6.85 1.91
N ASP A 26 12.22 -7.06 0.92
CA ASP A 26 12.54 -7.30 -0.49
C ASP A 26 12.41 -6.03 -1.35
N PHE A 27 11.80 -4.96 -0.83
CA PHE A 27 11.58 -3.72 -1.58
C PHE A 27 12.87 -3.19 -2.21
N LEU A 28 12.70 -2.60 -3.40
CA LEU A 28 13.77 -1.94 -4.13
C LEU A 28 14.24 -0.69 -3.38
N SER A 29 15.14 -0.89 -2.43
CA SER A 29 15.60 0.17 -1.54
C SER A 29 16.98 -0.13 -0.96
N GLY A 30 17.67 0.95 -0.53
CA GLY A 30 18.97 0.82 0.10
C GLY A 30 19.50 2.15 0.65
N PRO A 31 20.61 2.12 1.39
CA PRO A 31 21.24 3.33 1.90
C PRO A 31 21.87 4.15 0.76
N ALA A 32 21.74 5.47 0.85
CA ALA A 32 22.39 6.40 -0.07
C ALA A 32 22.78 7.72 0.62
N GLY A 33 23.89 8.31 0.20
CA GLY A 33 24.31 9.63 0.65
C GLY A 33 23.43 10.76 0.08
N LYS A 34 23.47 11.92 0.73
CA LYS A 34 22.63 13.08 0.37
C LYS A 34 22.77 13.53 -1.09
N GLU A 35 23.96 13.43 -1.67
CA GLU A 35 24.22 13.79 -3.07
C GLU A 35 23.42 12.87 -4.02
N ARG A 36 23.48 11.54 -3.78
CA ARG A 36 22.73 10.56 -4.58
C ARG A 36 21.21 10.73 -4.41
N GLN A 37 20.76 11.05 -3.21
CA GLN A 37 19.35 11.37 -2.97
C GLN A 37 18.92 12.58 -3.80
N ARG A 38 19.72 13.65 -3.82
CA ARG A 38 19.43 14.86 -4.62
C ARG A 38 19.44 14.58 -6.13
N GLU A 39 20.42 13.83 -6.63
CA GLU A 39 20.45 13.39 -8.03
C GLU A 39 19.18 12.63 -8.43
N TYR A 40 18.70 11.77 -7.53
CA TYR A 40 17.48 11.00 -7.73
C TYR A 40 16.23 11.90 -7.79
N PHE A 41 16.07 12.83 -6.86
CA PHE A 41 14.95 13.76 -6.89
C PHE A 41 14.95 14.63 -8.15
N LEU A 42 16.10 15.12 -8.58
CA LEU A 42 16.23 15.82 -9.87
C LEU A 42 15.85 14.91 -11.08
N ALA A 43 16.11 13.62 -10.98
CA ALA A 43 15.66 12.66 -12.01
C ALA A 43 14.16 12.46 -11.97
N LEU A 44 13.59 12.33 -10.78
CA LEU A 44 12.13 12.20 -10.58
C LEU A 44 11.38 13.44 -11.07
N GLU A 45 11.89 14.64 -10.84
CA GLU A 45 11.34 15.88 -11.36
C GLU A 45 11.35 15.93 -12.90
N ARG A 46 12.44 15.43 -13.53
CA ARG A 46 12.50 15.30 -15.00
C ARG A 46 11.45 14.31 -15.52
N GLU A 47 11.25 13.20 -14.83
CA GLU A 47 10.21 12.23 -15.18
C GLU A 47 8.82 12.86 -15.08
N ILE A 48 8.49 13.53 -13.95
CA ILE A 48 7.22 14.23 -13.75
C ILE A 48 6.98 15.24 -14.88
N ALA A 49 7.98 16.03 -15.25
CA ALA A 49 7.87 17.00 -16.34
C ALA A 49 7.64 16.35 -17.70
N ALA A 50 8.23 15.16 -17.94
CA ALA A 50 8.15 14.42 -19.20
C ALA A 50 6.88 13.57 -19.36
N VAL A 51 6.12 13.34 -18.29
CA VAL A 51 4.82 12.63 -18.36
C VAL A 51 3.89 13.31 -19.34
N PRO A 52 3.12 12.57 -20.15
CA PRO A 52 2.10 13.12 -21.05
C PRO A 52 1.09 14.04 -20.34
N ASP A 53 0.30 14.78 -21.11
CA ASP A 53 -0.80 15.56 -20.55
C ASP A 53 -1.94 14.62 -20.13
N PHE A 54 -2.44 14.82 -18.90
CA PHE A 54 -3.59 14.14 -18.32
C PHE A 54 -4.68 15.14 -17.93
N SER A 55 -4.97 16.10 -18.80
CA SER A 55 -5.94 17.17 -18.55
C SER A 55 -7.37 16.65 -18.35
N ASP A 56 -7.69 15.45 -18.85
CA ASP A 56 -8.96 14.74 -18.68
C ASP A 56 -9.04 13.95 -17.34
N ARG A 57 -7.96 13.95 -16.56
CA ARG A 57 -7.87 13.19 -15.31
C ARG A 57 -7.72 14.10 -14.10
N GLU A 58 -8.13 13.57 -12.94
CA GLU A 58 -7.98 14.19 -11.62
C GLU A 58 -7.20 13.28 -10.70
N ILE A 59 -6.13 13.81 -10.08
CA ILE A 59 -5.36 13.05 -9.10
C ILE A 59 -6.14 13.00 -7.79
N THR A 60 -6.65 11.83 -7.46
CA THR A 60 -7.44 11.59 -6.25
C THR A 60 -6.59 11.16 -5.05
N THR A 61 -5.44 10.53 -5.32
CA THR A 61 -4.47 10.15 -4.27
C THR A 61 -3.03 10.29 -4.76
N VAL A 62 -2.12 10.61 -3.83
CA VAL A 62 -0.67 10.53 -4.02
C VAL A 62 -0.09 9.70 -2.86
N PHE A 63 0.56 8.59 -3.18
CA PHE A 63 1.19 7.74 -2.19
C PHE A 63 2.71 7.74 -2.38
N ILE A 64 3.43 8.28 -1.40
CA ILE A 64 4.89 8.38 -1.40
C ILE A 64 5.43 7.24 -0.53
N GLY A 65 5.94 6.19 -1.19
CA GLY A 65 6.33 4.94 -0.55
C GLY A 65 7.66 4.38 -1.03
N GLY A 66 7.92 3.11 -0.72
CA GLY A 66 9.05 2.34 -1.19
C GLY A 66 10.06 1.94 -0.12
N GLY A 67 11.16 2.65 0.01
CA GLY A 67 12.14 2.42 1.09
C GLY A 67 11.69 3.09 2.39
N THR A 68 12.10 4.32 2.58
CA THR A 68 11.71 5.18 3.69
C THR A 68 11.68 6.62 3.19
N PRO A 69 10.57 7.07 2.63
CA PRO A 69 10.43 8.40 2.03
C PRO A 69 10.74 9.56 2.97
N SER A 70 10.72 9.32 4.26
CA SER A 70 11.09 10.29 5.29
C SER A 70 12.61 10.41 5.56
N VAL A 71 13.47 9.61 4.89
CA VAL A 71 14.94 9.72 5.04
C VAL A 71 15.51 10.96 4.34
N PRO A 72 15.13 11.28 3.08
CA PRO A 72 15.64 12.46 2.40
C PRO A 72 15.30 13.78 3.11
N ASP A 73 15.94 14.84 2.65
CA ASP A 73 15.62 16.21 3.07
C ASP A 73 14.16 16.52 2.72
N PRO A 74 13.36 17.05 3.67
CA PRO A 74 11.95 17.32 3.42
C PRO A 74 11.70 18.36 2.32
N SER A 75 12.63 19.27 2.05
CA SER A 75 12.49 20.22 0.95
C SER A 75 12.41 19.54 -0.41
N LEU A 76 13.15 18.42 -0.61
CA LEU A 76 13.08 17.63 -1.84
C LEU A 76 11.68 17.02 -2.05
N VAL A 77 11.06 16.54 -0.98
CA VAL A 77 9.68 16.03 -1.03
C VAL A 77 8.69 17.16 -1.33
N GLY A 78 8.89 18.31 -0.71
CA GLY A 78 8.06 19.49 -0.94
C GLY A 78 8.15 19.99 -2.38
N GLU A 79 9.36 20.19 -2.91
CA GLU A 79 9.62 20.59 -4.30
C GLU A 79 9.00 19.62 -5.31
N MET A 80 9.12 18.31 -5.08
CA MET A 80 8.48 17.27 -5.90
C MET A 80 6.95 17.40 -5.88
N LEU A 81 6.32 17.61 -4.72
CA LEU A 81 4.87 17.78 -4.61
C LEU A 81 4.39 19.06 -5.31
N ASP A 82 5.16 20.13 -5.27
CA ASP A 82 4.86 21.36 -6.03
C ASP A 82 4.91 21.12 -7.54
N GLN A 83 5.89 20.33 -8.00
CA GLN A 83 5.96 19.92 -9.39
C GLN A 83 4.76 19.06 -9.83
N ILE A 84 4.30 18.14 -8.96
CA ILE A 84 3.10 17.34 -9.21
C ILE A 84 1.88 18.26 -9.37
N ARG A 85 1.69 19.26 -8.48
CA ARG A 85 0.59 20.21 -8.60
C ARG A 85 0.67 21.11 -9.82
N ASN A 86 1.87 21.44 -10.26
CA ASN A 86 2.07 22.22 -11.50
C ASN A 86 1.78 21.40 -12.76
N LYS A 87 1.99 20.08 -12.70
CA LYS A 87 1.84 19.17 -13.85
C LYS A 87 0.44 18.58 -13.96
N PHE A 88 -0.20 18.25 -12.84
CA PHE A 88 -1.46 17.53 -12.77
C PHE A 88 -2.55 18.37 -12.08
N PHE A 89 -3.79 18.09 -12.41
CA PHE A 89 -4.92 18.58 -11.63
C PHE A 89 -5.10 17.66 -10.40
N VAL A 90 -4.63 18.13 -9.25
CA VAL A 90 -4.77 17.41 -7.96
C VAL A 90 -6.08 17.85 -7.31
N ALA A 91 -6.93 16.87 -6.96
CA ALA A 91 -8.19 17.13 -6.27
C ALA A 91 -7.97 17.92 -4.97
N PRO A 92 -8.83 18.88 -4.64
CA PRO A 92 -8.69 19.65 -3.40
C PRO A 92 -8.71 18.79 -2.12
N ASP A 93 -9.39 17.64 -2.18
CA ASP A 93 -9.51 16.65 -1.11
C ASP A 93 -8.64 15.40 -1.34
N ALA A 94 -7.65 15.46 -2.24
CA ALA A 94 -6.76 14.34 -2.51
C ALA A 94 -6.12 13.80 -1.22
N GLU A 95 -6.07 12.47 -1.09
CA GLU A 95 -5.28 11.83 -0.04
C GLU A 95 -3.81 11.84 -0.45
N ILE A 96 -2.97 12.53 0.33
CA ILE A 96 -1.52 12.57 0.11
C ILE A 96 -0.84 11.88 1.29
N THR A 97 -0.38 10.66 1.04
CA THR A 97 0.28 9.80 2.04
C THR A 97 1.78 9.83 1.88
N ILE A 98 2.50 9.86 3.00
CA ILE A 98 3.94 9.56 3.05
C ILE A 98 4.24 8.46 4.05
N GLU A 99 5.07 7.50 3.66
CA GLU A 99 5.62 6.50 4.57
C GLU A 99 6.82 7.06 5.35
N ALA A 100 6.88 6.71 6.63
CA ALA A 100 7.96 7.13 7.50
C ALA A 100 8.35 6.02 8.47
N ASN A 101 9.62 6.01 8.85
CA ASN A 101 10.11 5.16 9.93
C ASN A 101 10.40 5.99 11.19
N PRO A 102 10.19 5.43 12.39
CA PRO A 102 10.58 6.05 13.64
C PRO A 102 12.05 6.51 13.61
N GLY A 103 12.34 7.64 14.24
CA GLY A 103 13.68 8.22 14.26
C GLY A 103 14.07 9.02 13.00
N THR A 104 13.23 9.03 11.94
CA THR A 104 13.47 9.86 10.74
C THR A 104 12.67 11.15 10.73
N LEU A 105 11.76 11.32 11.67
CA LEU A 105 10.88 12.47 11.81
C LEU A 105 11.43 13.47 12.85
N TYR A 106 11.23 14.75 12.57
CA TYR A 106 11.46 15.86 13.49
C TYR A 106 10.46 16.97 13.17
N LYS A 107 10.27 17.90 14.09
CA LYS A 107 9.17 18.87 14.05
C LYS A 107 9.13 19.69 12.75
N GLU A 108 10.27 20.22 12.34
CA GLU A 108 10.38 21.05 11.13
C GLU A 108 10.06 20.25 9.87
N LYS A 109 10.45 18.98 9.81
CA LYS A 109 10.11 18.07 8.69
C LYS A 109 8.61 17.86 8.60
N LEU A 110 7.95 17.56 9.71
CA LEU A 110 6.51 17.35 9.77
C LEU A 110 5.75 18.62 9.36
N GLN A 111 6.26 19.79 9.74
CA GLN A 111 5.68 21.07 9.34
C GLN A 111 5.77 21.27 7.82
N ILE A 112 6.95 21.02 7.21
CA ILE A 112 7.13 21.10 5.75
C ILE A 112 6.17 20.14 5.04
N TYR A 113 6.00 18.91 5.54
CA TYR A 113 5.06 17.94 4.96
C TYR A 113 3.62 18.45 4.95
N LEU A 114 3.16 19.04 6.07
CA LEU A 114 1.83 19.63 6.17
C LEU A 114 1.66 20.86 5.25
N GLU A 115 2.66 21.73 5.17
CA GLU A 115 2.68 22.89 4.28
C GLU A 115 2.55 22.52 2.81
N HIS A 116 3.15 21.37 2.41
CA HIS A 116 3.00 20.81 1.07
C HIS A 116 1.83 19.84 0.95
N GLY A 117 0.87 19.86 1.89
CA GLY A 117 -0.43 19.19 1.81
C GLY A 117 -0.41 17.69 2.03
N ILE A 118 0.65 17.11 2.59
CA ILE A 118 0.62 15.73 3.05
C ILE A 118 -0.36 15.66 4.22
N ASN A 119 -1.41 14.83 4.08
CA ASN A 119 -2.53 14.77 5.04
C ASN A 119 -2.70 13.39 5.67
N ARG A 120 -1.90 12.40 5.26
CA ARG A 120 -1.85 11.06 5.85
C ARG A 120 -0.39 10.62 6.05
N LEU A 121 -0.08 10.07 7.23
CA LEU A 121 1.24 9.55 7.59
C LEU A 121 1.15 8.06 7.86
N SER A 122 2.01 7.24 7.22
CA SER A 122 2.13 5.81 7.51
C SER A 122 3.42 5.54 8.26
N LEU A 123 3.32 5.01 9.49
CA LEU A 123 4.45 4.75 10.37
C LEU A 123 4.78 3.27 10.45
N GLY A 124 5.95 2.89 9.97
CA GLY A 124 6.46 1.52 9.99
C GLY A 124 6.96 1.11 11.38
N LEU A 125 6.06 0.75 12.30
CA LEU A 125 6.39 0.24 13.62
C LEU A 125 6.82 -1.23 13.58
N GLN A 126 6.00 -2.08 13.01
CA GLN A 126 6.07 -3.52 12.92
C GLN A 126 5.75 -4.25 14.25
N SER A 127 6.27 -3.83 15.38
CA SER A 127 5.96 -4.37 16.71
C SER A 127 6.23 -3.34 17.81
N PRO A 128 5.40 -3.26 18.86
CA PRO A 128 5.70 -2.48 20.06
C PRO A 128 6.65 -3.21 21.04
N GLN A 129 7.19 -4.37 20.66
CA GLN A 129 8.13 -5.13 21.47
C GLN A 129 9.55 -5.02 20.91
N ASN A 130 10.46 -4.42 21.68
CA ASN A 130 11.86 -4.23 21.28
C ASN A 130 12.58 -5.56 20.94
N ARG A 131 12.15 -6.70 21.53
CA ARG A 131 12.65 -8.04 21.17
C ARG A 131 12.32 -8.39 19.72
N GLU A 132 11.08 -8.19 19.31
CA GLU A 132 10.60 -8.48 17.95
C GLU A 132 11.22 -7.53 16.93
N LEU A 133 11.37 -6.24 17.26
CA LEU A 133 12.06 -5.27 16.40
C LEU A 133 13.51 -5.69 16.12
N LYS A 134 14.23 -6.20 17.13
CA LYS A 134 15.61 -6.73 16.96
C LYS A 134 15.65 -7.95 16.05
N ILE A 135 14.68 -8.86 16.16
CA ILE A 135 14.57 -10.05 15.29
C ILE A 135 14.39 -9.59 13.84
N LEU A 136 13.53 -8.60 13.58
CA LEU A 136 13.28 -8.02 12.25
C LEU A 136 14.46 -7.20 11.69
N GLY A 137 15.52 -6.97 12.47
CA GLY A 137 16.64 -6.12 12.05
C GLY A 137 16.31 -4.63 12.04
N ARG A 138 15.21 -4.21 12.73
CA ARG A 138 14.81 -2.79 12.87
C ARG A 138 15.83 -2.07 13.76
N ILE A 139 16.07 -0.79 13.41
CA ILE A 139 17.04 0.06 14.12
C ILE A 139 16.41 0.94 15.19
N HIS A 140 15.09 1.11 15.15
CA HIS A 140 14.36 1.89 16.14
C HIS A 140 13.83 1.03 17.28
N THR A 141 13.46 1.68 18.38
CA THR A 141 12.80 1.11 19.54
C THR A 141 11.33 1.52 19.62
N TRP A 142 10.58 0.88 20.52
CA TRP A 142 9.20 1.26 20.84
C TRP A 142 9.11 2.70 21.35
N GLU A 143 10.06 3.11 22.17
CA GLU A 143 10.15 4.43 22.75
C GLU A 143 10.34 5.51 21.66
N GLU A 144 11.26 5.29 20.73
CA GLU A 144 11.48 6.18 19.57
C GLU A 144 10.28 6.24 18.64
N PHE A 145 9.53 5.12 18.52
CA PHE A 145 8.26 5.14 17.78
C PHE A 145 7.23 6.03 18.48
N GLN A 146 7.06 5.88 19.81
CA GLN A 146 6.12 6.72 20.57
C GLN A 146 6.45 8.21 20.44
N GLU A 147 7.73 8.58 20.54
CA GLU A 147 8.18 9.95 20.33
C GLU A 147 7.80 10.44 18.93
N SER A 148 8.03 9.65 17.90
CA SER A 148 7.70 9.98 16.51
C SER A 148 6.18 10.12 16.30
N PHE A 149 5.38 9.22 16.88
CA PHE A 149 3.93 9.23 16.79
C PHE A 149 3.32 10.47 17.45
N PHE A 150 3.71 10.76 18.69
CA PHE A 150 3.19 11.92 19.41
C PHE A 150 3.69 13.24 18.79
N MET A 151 4.93 13.27 18.31
CA MET A 151 5.44 14.44 17.57
C MET A 151 4.61 14.71 16.31
N ALA A 152 4.20 13.66 15.56
CA ALA A 152 3.33 13.81 14.40
C ALA A 152 1.93 14.32 14.80
N ARG A 153 1.36 13.84 15.91
CA ARG A 153 0.10 14.36 16.47
C ARG A 153 0.22 15.84 16.85
N ASP A 154 1.26 16.21 17.58
CA ASP A 154 1.50 17.60 18.01
C ASP A 154 1.73 18.55 16.83
N ALA A 155 2.31 18.05 15.73
CA ALA A 155 2.46 18.80 14.50
C ALA A 155 1.12 19.04 13.76
N GLY A 156 0.07 18.22 14.03
CA GLY A 156 -1.27 18.38 13.44
C GLY A 156 -1.72 17.23 12.54
N PHE A 157 -0.97 16.12 12.41
CA PHE A 157 -1.44 14.95 11.66
C PHE A 157 -2.62 14.30 12.38
N SER A 158 -3.79 14.26 11.71
CA SER A 158 -5.04 13.68 12.19
C SER A 158 -5.41 12.38 11.46
N ASN A 159 -4.56 11.90 10.56
CA ASN A 159 -4.71 10.63 9.86
C ASN A 159 -3.36 9.90 9.84
N ILE A 160 -3.18 9.01 10.81
CA ILE A 160 -1.93 8.24 10.99
C ILE A 160 -2.26 6.76 10.89
N ASN A 161 -1.56 6.08 10.00
CA ASN A 161 -1.49 4.63 9.93
C ASN A 161 -0.31 4.12 10.75
N ILE A 162 -0.47 2.95 11.38
CA ILE A 162 0.60 2.19 12.01
C ILE A 162 0.67 0.81 11.38
N ASP A 163 1.84 0.47 10.84
CA ASP A 163 2.09 -0.86 10.29
C ASP A 163 2.51 -1.83 11.40
N LEU A 164 1.84 -2.96 11.46
CA LEU A 164 2.12 -4.08 12.36
C LEU A 164 2.37 -5.37 11.57
N MET A 165 3.25 -6.20 12.10
CA MET A 165 3.60 -7.48 11.51
C MET A 165 3.32 -8.62 12.49
N SER A 166 2.54 -9.60 12.05
CA SER A 166 2.35 -10.87 12.76
C SER A 166 3.30 -11.95 12.22
N ALA A 167 3.28 -13.11 12.85
CA ALA A 167 4.11 -14.27 12.49
C ALA A 167 5.63 -14.00 12.48
N ILE A 168 6.08 -13.03 13.28
CA ILE A 168 7.51 -12.77 13.49
C ILE A 168 8.16 -14.02 14.13
N PRO A 169 9.40 -14.39 13.77
CA PRO A 169 10.07 -15.51 14.40
C PRO A 169 10.00 -15.45 15.94
N GLU A 170 9.64 -16.56 16.56
CA GLU A 170 9.43 -16.72 18.00
C GLU A 170 8.24 -15.93 18.61
N GLN A 171 7.44 -15.26 17.79
CA GLN A 171 6.24 -14.57 18.25
C GLN A 171 5.16 -15.58 18.65
N THR A 172 4.52 -15.37 19.80
CA THR A 172 3.36 -16.14 20.23
C THR A 172 2.07 -15.41 19.95
N TYR A 173 0.94 -16.14 19.96
CA TYR A 173 -0.38 -15.52 19.87
C TYR A 173 -0.60 -14.43 20.95
N ALA A 174 -0.13 -14.69 22.18
CA ALA A 174 -0.25 -13.72 23.29
C ALA A 174 0.59 -12.44 23.04
N ASP A 175 1.76 -12.59 22.39
CA ASP A 175 2.56 -11.43 21.97
C ASP A 175 1.81 -10.61 20.94
N TRP A 176 1.20 -11.27 19.93
CA TRP A 176 0.43 -10.59 18.90
C TRP A 176 -0.80 -9.86 19.44
N GLU A 177 -1.60 -10.53 20.28
CA GLU A 177 -2.74 -9.89 20.94
C GLU A 177 -2.31 -8.65 21.75
N LYS A 178 -1.21 -8.77 22.51
CA LYS A 178 -0.63 -7.66 23.26
C LYS A 178 -0.21 -6.52 22.32
N ASN A 179 0.41 -6.83 21.18
CA ASN A 179 0.84 -5.84 20.18
C ASN A 179 -0.35 -5.05 19.65
N LEU A 180 -1.42 -5.75 19.24
CA LEU A 180 -2.64 -5.12 18.74
C LEU A 180 -3.26 -4.17 19.78
N ARG A 181 -3.47 -4.65 21.02
CA ARG A 181 -4.06 -3.84 22.10
C ARG A 181 -3.20 -2.63 22.46
N THR A 182 -1.87 -2.81 22.47
CA THR A 182 -0.93 -1.72 22.77
C THR A 182 -1.02 -0.62 21.71
N VAL A 183 -1.05 -0.99 20.43
CA VAL A 183 -1.08 -0.03 19.32
C VAL A 183 -2.46 0.59 19.15
N ALA A 184 -3.51 -0.20 19.26
CA ALA A 184 -4.88 0.32 19.20
C ALA A 184 -5.18 1.32 20.34
N GLY A 185 -4.55 1.12 21.51
CA GLY A 185 -4.61 2.04 22.65
C GLY A 185 -4.01 3.42 22.39
N LEU A 186 -3.10 3.57 21.41
CA LEU A 186 -2.61 4.88 20.94
C LEU A 186 -3.66 5.65 20.12
N SER A 187 -4.72 4.96 19.73
CA SER A 187 -5.84 5.52 18.98
C SER A 187 -5.46 6.13 17.63
N PRO A 188 -4.66 5.43 16.78
CA PRO A 188 -4.47 5.86 15.40
C PRO A 188 -5.80 5.79 14.63
N GLU A 189 -5.83 6.33 13.41
CA GLU A 189 -7.01 6.25 12.53
C GLU A 189 -7.01 4.96 11.71
N HIS A 190 -5.83 4.39 11.49
CA HIS A 190 -5.65 3.23 10.62
C HIS A 190 -4.56 2.29 11.18
N ILE A 191 -4.73 0.99 10.99
CA ILE A 191 -3.73 -0.04 11.32
C ILE A 191 -3.63 -0.98 10.12
N SER A 192 -2.42 -1.15 9.59
CA SER A 192 -2.08 -2.23 8.66
C SER A 192 -1.52 -3.39 9.49
N ALA A 193 -2.16 -4.55 9.42
CA ALA A 193 -1.75 -5.75 10.16
C ALA A 193 -1.61 -6.92 9.20
N TYR A 194 -0.38 -7.26 8.83
CA TYR A 194 -0.06 -8.31 7.86
C TYR A 194 0.91 -9.33 8.44
N SER A 195 0.82 -10.56 7.95
CA SER A 195 1.77 -11.62 8.32
C SER A 195 3.11 -11.42 7.63
N LEU A 196 4.19 -11.76 8.34
CA LEU A 196 5.52 -11.81 7.76
C LEU A 196 5.56 -12.85 6.63
N ILE A 197 5.99 -12.41 5.46
CA ILE A 197 6.29 -13.28 4.32
C ILE A 197 7.82 -13.38 4.21
N ILE A 198 8.33 -14.58 4.02
CA ILE A 198 9.77 -14.81 3.83
C ILE A 198 10.05 -14.82 2.32
N GLU A 199 10.70 -13.76 1.87
CA GLU A 199 11.06 -13.60 0.46
C GLU A 199 12.47 -14.13 0.18
N GLU A 200 12.61 -14.82 -0.96
CA GLU A 200 13.90 -15.28 -1.45
C GLU A 200 14.83 -14.08 -1.74
N GLY A 201 16.13 -14.21 -1.47
CA GLY A 201 17.09 -13.13 -1.63
C GLY A 201 17.13 -12.11 -0.47
N THR A 202 16.28 -12.27 0.54
CA THR A 202 16.38 -11.49 1.78
C THR A 202 17.24 -12.23 2.81
N PRO A 203 17.85 -11.51 3.80
CA PRO A 203 18.55 -12.16 4.90
C PRO A 203 17.68 -13.20 5.66
N PHE A 204 16.37 -13.00 5.71
CA PHE A 204 15.44 -13.98 6.30
C PHE A 204 15.27 -15.21 5.42
N GLY A 205 15.23 -15.07 4.10
CA GLY A 205 15.17 -16.19 3.15
C GLY A 205 16.39 -17.11 3.22
N GLU A 206 17.55 -16.55 3.64
CA GLU A 206 18.80 -17.31 3.78
C GLU A 206 18.97 -17.98 5.16
N ARG A 207 18.09 -17.70 6.15
CA ARG A 207 18.20 -18.19 7.52
C ARG A 207 17.14 -19.24 7.83
N LYS A 208 17.50 -20.21 8.67
CA LYS A 208 16.51 -21.10 9.29
C LYS A 208 15.85 -20.36 10.46
N LEU A 209 14.64 -19.89 10.24
CA LEU A 209 13.85 -19.15 11.22
C LEU A 209 12.93 -20.10 12.01
N LYS A 210 12.65 -19.74 13.26
CA LYS A 210 11.65 -20.41 14.09
C LYS A 210 10.34 -19.63 13.99
N LEU A 211 9.59 -19.86 12.92
CA LEU A 211 8.28 -19.25 12.72
C LEU A 211 7.23 -19.88 13.65
N PRO A 212 6.14 -19.16 13.96
CA PRO A 212 4.93 -19.76 14.52
C PRO A 212 4.44 -20.90 13.62
N ASP A 213 3.71 -21.85 14.18
CA ASP A 213 3.02 -22.88 13.41
C ASP A 213 1.75 -22.32 12.74
N GLU A 214 1.24 -23.03 11.75
CA GLU A 214 0.07 -22.63 10.97
C GLU A 214 -1.16 -22.37 11.83
N ASP A 215 -1.39 -23.17 12.88
CA ASP A 215 -2.52 -22.96 13.81
C ASP A 215 -2.35 -21.67 14.60
N THR A 216 -1.15 -21.29 14.96
CA THR A 216 -0.83 -20.04 15.66
C THR A 216 -1.02 -18.85 14.71
N GLU A 217 -0.53 -18.92 13.47
CA GLU A 217 -0.73 -17.89 12.45
C GLU A 217 -2.22 -17.71 12.14
N TYR A 218 -2.94 -18.82 11.94
CA TYR A 218 -4.39 -18.79 11.76
C TYR A 218 -5.09 -18.04 12.90
N ARG A 219 -4.76 -18.35 14.15
CA ARG A 219 -5.34 -17.69 15.33
C ARG A 219 -4.97 -16.22 15.41
N MET A 220 -3.74 -15.84 15.04
CA MET A 220 -3.33 -14.44 14.99
C MET A 220 -4.22 -13.65 14.03
N TYR A 221 -4.38 -14.15 12.80
CA TYR A 221 -5.22 -13.49 11.80
C TYR A 221 -6.69 -13.46 12.22
N GLU A 222 -7.25 -14.62 12.59
CA GLU A 222 -8.67 -14.82 12.90
C GLU A 222 -9.17 -13.89 14.03
N ASN A 223 -8.32 -13.59 15.02
CA ASN A 223 -8.72 -12.77 16.15
C ASN A 223 -8.39 -11.28 15.98
N THR A 224 -7.59 -10.91 14.98
CA THR A 224 -7.16 -9.52 14.78
C THR A 224 -8.35 -8.58 14.61
N ALA A 225 -9.30 -8.91 13.74
CA ALA A 225 -10.48 -8.08 13.49
C ALA A 225 -11.29 -7.84 14.77
N GLY A 226 -11.60 -8.90 15.52
CA GLY A 226 -12.37 -8.79 16.76
C GLY A 226 -11.67 -7.96 17.83
N ILE A 227 -10.34 -8.12 17.98
CA ILE A 227 -9.56 -7.31 18.92
C ILE A 227 -9.58 -5.84 18.54
N LEU A 228 -9.40 -5.52 17.25
CA LEU A 228 -9.38 -4.14 16.77
C LEU A 228 -10.76 -3.48 16.79
N GLU A 229 -11.84 -4.27 16.60
CA GLU A 229 -13.23 -3.80 16.72
C GLU A 229 -13.54 -3.26 18.13
N GLU A 230 -12.96 -3.83 19.20
CA GLU A 230 -13.07 -3.31 20.57
C GLU A 230 -12.57 -1.86 20.70
N TYR A 231 -11.70 -1.40 19.78
CA TYR A 231 -11.14 -0.05 19.73
C TYR A 231 -11.74 0.83 18.63
N GLY A 232 -12.82 0.36 17.97
CA GLY A 232 -13.57 1.09 16.95
C GLY A 232 -12.97 1.03 15.54
N PHE A 233 -12.05 0.10 15.28
CA PHE A 233 -11.59 -0.19 13.92
C PHE A 233 -12.51 -1.22 13.26
N HIS A 234 -12.69 -1.11 11.95
CA HIS A 234 -13.31 -2.14 11.13
C HIS A 234 -12.34 -2.60 10.06
N GLN A 235 -12.36 -3.87 9.74
CA GLN A 235 -11.61 -4.44 8.63
C GLN A 235 -12.30 -4.03 7.33
N TYR A 236 -11.58 -3.40 6.39
CA TYR A 236 -12.15 -3.02 5.10
C TYR A 236 -11.53 -3.79 3.92
N GLU A 237 -10.36 -4.39 4.12
CA GLU A 237 -9.73 -5.34 3.21
C GLU A 237 -8.88 -6.35 4.02
N ILE A 238 -8.22 -7.31 3.37
CA ILE A 238 -7.59 -8.48 4.01
C ILE A 238 -6.63 -8.08 5.16
N SER A 239 -5.84 -7.01 5.00
CA SER A 239 -4.75 -6.66 5.93
C SER A 239 -4.93 -5.30 6.60
N ASN A 240 -5.97 -4.53 6.26
CA ASN A 240 -6.11 -3.16 6.71
C ASN A 240 -7.39 -2.91 7.49
N TYR A 241 -7.22 -2.15 8.56
CA TYR A 241 -8.25 -1.81 9.55
C TYR A 241 -8.28 -0.30 9.76
N ALA A 242 -9.46 0.29 9.73
CA ALA A 242 -9.63 1.73 9.85
C ALA A 242 -10.78 2.12 10.77
N LYS A 243 -10.71 3.32 11.34
CA LYS A 243 -11.89 3.98 11.90
C LYS A 243 -12.74 4.54 10.75
N GLY A 244 -14.05 4.70 10.95
CA GLY A 244 -14.97 5.09 9.90
C GLY A 244 -14.52 6.31 9.09
N GLY A 245 -14.44 6.17 7.76
CA GLY A 245 -14.00 7.21 6.83
C GLY A 245 -12.48 7.49 6.83
N ARG A 246 -11.68 6.54 7.37
CA ARG A 246 -10.20 6.63 7.43
C ARG A 246 -9.50 5.47 6.73
N GLU A 247 -10.24 4.73 5.90
CA GLU A 247 -9.67 3.74 4.98
C GLU A 247 -8.66 4.43 4.05
N CYS A 248 -7.57 3.74 3.74
CA CYS A 248 -6.59 4.25 2.78
C CYS A 248 -7.20 4.28 1.37
N ARG A 249 -7.45 5.47 0.85
CA ARG A 249 -8.09 5.66 -0.47
C ARG A 249 -7.22 5.08 -1.58
N HIS A 250 -5.92 5.27 -1.50
CA HIS A 250 -4.96 4.76 -2.47
C HIS A 250 -4.97 3.22 -2.53
N ASN A 251 -4.95 2.53 -1.39
CA ASN A 251 -5.03 1.06 -1.38
C ASN A 251 -6.37 0.56 -1.94
N LYS A 252 -7.47 1.24 -1.58
CA LYS A 252 -8.79 0.90 -2.14
C LYS A 252 -8.82 1.07 -3.66
N GLY A 253 -8.18 2.11 -4.19
CA GLY A 253 -8.08 2.33 -5.62
C GLY A 253 -7.41 1.17 -6.35
N TYR A 254 -6.32 0.62 -5.80
CA TYR A 254 -5.71 -0.60 -6.36
C TYR A 254 -6.68 -1.78 -6.40
N TRP A 255 -7.44 -2.01 -5.32
CA TRP A 255 -8.40 -3.11 -5.25
C TRP A 255 -9.63 -2.89 -6.14
N GLN A 256 -9.93 -1.65 -6.47
CA GLN A 256 -11.02 -1.24 -7.38
C GLN A 256 -10.56 -1.04 -8.83
N ARG A 257 -9.29 -1.34 -9.15
CA ARG A 257 -8.68 -1.15 -10.46
C ARG A 257 -8.77 0.29 -10.99
N ILE A 258 -8.66 1.28 -10.10
CA ILE A 258 -8.47 2.68 -10.53
C ILE A 258 -7.11 2.78 -11.22
N ASP A 259 -7.06 3.48 -12.36
CA ASP A 259 -5.81 3.76 -13.05
C ASP A 259 -4.80 4.44 -12.11
N TYR A 260 -3.57 3.98 -12.14
CA TYR A 260 -2.48 4.58 -11.37
C TYR A 260 -1.21 4.72 -12.19
N LEU A 261 -0.49 5.80 -11.95
CA LEU A 261 0.80 6.08 -12.54
C LEU A 261 1.87 6.00 -11.46
N GLY A 262 2.80 5.06 -11.61
CA GLY A 262 3.99 4.95 -10.81
C GLY A 262 5.11 5.83 -11.35
N LEU A 263 5.71 6.64 -10.50
CA LEU A 263 6.85 7.50 -10.79
C LEU A 263 8.01 7.11 -9.89
N GLY A 264 9.21 7.15 -10.43
CA GLY A 264 10.42 6.75 -9.70
C GLY A 264 10.92 5.36 -10.08
N LEU A 265 12.02 4.97 -9.47
CA LEU A 265 12.75 3.73 -9.72
C LEU A 265 11.86 2.51 -9.45
N GLY A 266 11.71 1.64 -10.46
CA GLY A 266 10.96 0.39 -10.33
C GLY A 266 9.45 0.55 -10.11
N ALA A 267 8.90 1.76 -10.13
CA ALA A 267 7.50 2.02 -9.89
C ALA A 267 6.63 1.40 -11.00
N SER A 268 5.57 0.68 -10.60
CA SER A 268 4.61 0.07 -11.52
C SER A 268 3.44 1.00 -11.81
N SER A 269 2.82 0.83 -12.97
CA SER A 269 1.65 1.58 -13.43
C SER A 269 0.60 0.64 -14.03
N LEU A 270 -0.66 1.02 -13.89
CA LEU A 270 -1.80 0.53 -14.67
C LEU A 270 -2.52 1.74 -15.24
N LEU A 271 -2.48 1.92 -16.54
CA LEU A 271 -2.98 3.11 -17.20
C LEU A 271 -3.58 2.75 -18.56
N ASP A 272 -4.86 3.08 -18.79
CA ASP A 272 -5.55 2.84 -20.06
C ASP A 272 -5.33 1.41 -20.59
N HIS A 273 -5.61 0.40 -19.77
CA HIS A 273 -5.45 -1.04 -20.07
C HIS A 273 -4.00 -1.51 -20.29
N MET A 274 -3.03 -0.67 -19.99
CA MET A 274 -1.61 -0.98 -20.10
C MET A 274 -0.97 -1.11 -18.72
N ARG A 275 -0.25 -2.21 -18.47
CA ARG A 275 0.61 -2.37 -17.31
C ARG A 275 2.06 -2.20 -17.73
N PHE A 276 2.83 -1.47 -16.93
CA PHE A 276 4.26 -1.31 -17.13
C PHE A 276 4.95 -0.97 -15.81
N SER A 277 6.26 -1.07 -15.77
CA SER A 277 7.07 -0.59 -14.67
C SER A 277 8.23 0.25 -15.17
N ASN A 278 8.78 1.11 -14.31
CA ASN A 278 10.04 1.78 -14.60
C ASN A 278 11.22 0.82 -14.35
N THR A 279 12.37 1.14 -14.93
CA THR A 279 13.62 0.40 -14.70
C THR A 279 13.96 0.35 -13.20
N ALA A 280 14.48 -0.80 -12.76
CA ALA A 280 15.04 -0.99 -11.42
C ALA A 280 16.52 -0.60 -11.33
N ASP A 281 17.18 -0.25 -12.44
CA ASP A 281 18.56 0.22 -12.46
C ASP A 281 18.63 1.72 -12.16
N MET A 282 19.20 2.08 -11.02
CA MET A 282 19.33 3.46 -10.55
C MET A 282 20.12 4.36 -11.54
N LYS A 283 21.14 3.83 -12.20
CA LYS A 283 21.97 4.61 -13.14
C LYS A 283 21.20 4.88 -14.42
N GLU A 284 20.51 3.87 -14.92
CA GLU A 284 19.65 3.98 -16.10
C GLU A 284 18.51 4.97 -15.83
N TYR A 285 17.84 4.87 -14.68
CA TYR A 285 16.78 5.77 -14.27
C TYR A 285 17.26 7.22 -14.23
N ILE A 286 18.33 7.52 -13.49
CA ILE A 286 18.87 8.88 -13.37
C ILE A 286 19.29 9.44 -14.75
N GLY A 287 19.89 8.61 -15.62
CA GLY A 287 20.36 9.04 -16.92
C GLY A 287 19.26 9.28 -17.95
N ASN A 288 18.11 8.61 -17.83
CA ASN A 288 17.07 8.61 -18.85
C ASN A 288 15.68 9.09 -18.39
N SER A 289 15.53 9.54 -17.16
CA SER A 289 14.21 9.90 -16.57
C SER A 289 13.43 10.97 -17.36
N ALA A 290 14.10 11.81 -18.15
CA ALA A 290 13.44 12.76 -19.07
C ALA A 290 12.79 12.08 -20.30
N PHE A 291 12.97 10.77 -20.48
CA PHE A 291 12.51 10.03 -21.65
C PHE A 291 11.74 8.79 -21.16
N PRO A 292 10.42 8.89 -20.86
CA PRO A 292 9.64 7.79 -20.30
C PRO A 292 9.80 6.47 -21.07
N ASP A 293 9.82 6.50 -22.38
CA ASP A 293 9.98 5.31 -23.23
C ASP A 293 11.32 4.56 -23.03
N LYS A 294 12.33 5.25 -22.46
CA LYS A 294 13.62 4.63 -22.17
C LYS A 294 13.73 4.01 -20.79
N ILE A 295 12.85 4.40 -19.88
CA ILE A 295 12.82 3.86 -18.51
C ILE A 295 11.71 2.87 -18.28
N ARG A 296 10.66 2.84 -19.15
CA ARG A 296 9.55 1.90 -19.05
C ARG A 296 9.95 0.51 -19.52
N GLN A 297 9.56 -0.48 -18.74
CA GLN A 297 9.83 -1.90 -18.96
C GLN A 297 8.56 -2.71 -18.69
N ASN A 298 8.58 -3.99 -19.07
CA ASN A 298 7.48 -4.93 -18.82
C ASN A 298 6.12 -4.42 -19.31
N MET A 299 6.10 -3.81 -20.49
CA MET A 299 4.88 -3.27 -21.07
C MET A 299 3.97 -4.41 -21.52
N GLU A 300 2.77 -4.44 -20.97
CA GLU A 300 1.75 -5.46 -21.24
C GLU A 300 0.39 -4.78 -21.49
N SER A 301 -0.23 -5.13 -22.60
CA SER A 301 -1.62 -4.74 -22.86
C SER A 301 -2.54 -5.79 -22.28
N LEU A 302 -3.36 -5.41 -21.32
CA LEU A 302 -4.32 -6.32 -20.70
C LEU A 302 -5.44 -6.65 -21.68
N THR A 303 -5.77 -7.92 -21.79
CA THR A 303 -6.95 -8.36 -22.51
C THR A 303 -8.19 -8.16 -21.63
N GLU A 304 -9.37 -8.21 -22.24
CA GLU A 304 -10.63 -8.16 -21.48
C GLU A 304 -10.71 -9.33 -20.45
N ALA A 305 -10.14 -10.50 -20.80
CA ALA A 305 -10.07 -11.64 -19.89
C ALA A 305 -9.19 -11.33 -18.65
N ASP A 306 -8.02 -10.72 -18.87
CA ASP A 306 -7.15 -10.30 -17.77
C ASP A 306 -7.85 -9.29 -16.86
N GLU A 307 -8.55 -8.32 -17.44
CA GLU A 307 -9.28 -7.30 -16.70
C GLU A 307 -10.45 -7.87 -15.90
N MET A 308 -11.20 -8.82 -16.45
CA MET A 308 -12.26 -9.52 -15.73
C MET A 308 -11.69 -10.33 -14.56
N ALA A 309 -10.56 -11.02 -14.76
CA ALA A 309 -9.87 -11.76 -13.71
C ALA A 309 -9.40 -10.81 -12.59
N GLU A 310 -8.78 -9.68 -12.95
CA GLU A 310 -8.33 -8.67 -11.98
C GLU A 310 -9.48 -8.04 -11.21
N PHE A 311 -10.59 -7.74 -11.87
CA PHE A 311 -11.79 -7.24 -11.21
C PHE A 311 -12.24 -8.18 -10.10
N MET A 312 -12.19 -9.50 -10.35
CA MET A 312 -12.55 -10.51 -9.35
C MET A 312 -11.51 -10.60 -8.25
N PHE A 313 -10.25 -10.91 -8.57
CA PHE A 313 -9.29 -11.22 -7.51
C PHE A 313 -8.82 -9.99 -6.71
N LEU A 314 -8.78 -8.80 -7.31
CA LEU A 314 -8.50 -7.57 -6.57
C LEU A 314 -9.72 -7.13 -5.75
N GLY A 315 -10.91 -7.14 -6.35
CA GLY A 315 -12.14 -6.74 -5.65
C GLY A 315 -12.51 -7.67 -4.49
N LEU A 316 -12.23 -8.97 -4.58
CA LEU A 316 -12.43 -9.92 -3.50
C LEU A 316 -11.46 -9.71 -2.31
N ARG A 317 -10.42 -8.88 -2.42
CA ARG A 317 -9.62 -8.45 -1.27
C ARG A 317 -10.40 -7.53 -0.34
N MET A 318 -11.35 -6.77 -0.87
CA MET A 318 -12.23 -5.90 -0.08
C MET A 318 -13.25 -6.75 0.71
N THR A 319 -13.50 -6.38 1.96
CA THR A 319 -14.52 -7.06 2.78
C THR A 319 -15.93 -6.89 2.23
N GLU A 320 -16.18 -5.82 1.49
CA GLU A 320 -17.43 -5.59 0.76
C GLU A 320 -17.54 -6.43 -0.54
N GLY A 321 -16.45 -7.01 -1.00
CA GLY A 321 -16.39 -7.84 -2.20
C GLY A 321 -16.68 -7.10 -3.50
N VAL A 322 -17.12 -7.84 -4.51
CA VAL A 322 -17.40 -7.35 -5.88
C VAL A 322 -18.90 -7.24 -6.12
N SER A 323 -19.32 -6.22 -6.88
CA SER A 323 -20.69 -6.04 -7.35
C SER A 323 -20.87 -6.73 -8.70
N MET A 324 -21.91 -7.55 -8.83
CA MET A 324 -22.29 -8.21 -10.09
C MET A 324 -22.83 -7.18 -11.11
N GLU A 325 -23.53 -6.15 -10.62
CA GLU A 325 -24.05 -5.04 -11.43
C GLU A 325 -22.88 -4.21 -11.99
N ALA A 326 -21.91 -3.81 -11.13
CA ALA A 326 -20.73 -3.08 -11.59
C ALA A 326 -19.88 -3.88 -12.60
N PHE A 327 -19.78 -5.20 -12.42
CA PHE A 327 -19.14 -6.07 -13.42
C PHE A 327 -19.87 -6.02 -14.76
N ALA A 328 -21.19 -6.13 -14.73
CA ALA A 328 -22.00 -6.09 -15.95
C ALA A 328 -21.95 -4.70 -16.65
N GLU A 329 -21.94 -3.62 -15.89
CA GLU A 329 -21.79 -2.25 -16.42
C GLU A 329 -20.42 -2.04 -17.07
N TYR A 330 -19.35 -2.54 -16.42
CA TYR A 330 -17.98 -2.34 -16.91
C TYR A 330 -17.67 -3.19 -18.16
N PHE A 331 -18.05 -4.49 -18.13
CA PHE A 331 -17.69 -5.44 -19.19
C PHE A 331 -18.81 -5.74 -20.21
N GLY A 332 -20.02 -5.22 -19.99
CA GLY A 332 -21.16 -5.57 -20.82
C GLY A 332 -21.57 -7.06 -20.77
N LYS A 333 -21.12 -7.79 -19.75
CA LYS A 333 -21.31 -9.23 -19.57
C LYS A 333 -21.84 -9.55 -18.18
N ASN A 334 -22.74 -10.52 -18.10
CA ASN A 334 -23.18 -11.02 -16.79
C ASN A 334 -22.06 -11.85 -16.14
N MET A 335 -21.74 -11.57 -14.88
CA MET A 335 -20.69 -12.27 -14.12
C MET A 335 -20.96 -13.78 -14.04
N GLU A 336 -22.20 -14.20 -13.88
CA GLU A 336 -22.55 -15.62 -13.82
C GLU A 336 -22.30 -16.34 -15.16
N ASN A 337 -22.40 -15.65 -16.28
CA ASN A 337 -22.10 -16.24 -17.59
C ASN A 337 -20.60 -16.48 -17.80
N VAL A 338 -19.75 -15.72 -17.12
CA VAL A 338 -18.29 -15.82 -17.21
C VAL A 338 -17.77 -16.75 -16.14
N TYR A 339 -18.22 -16.61 -14.89
CA TYR A 339 -17.66 -17.26 -13.71
C TYR A 339 -18.63 -18.22 -13.00
N GLY A 340 -19.77 -18.59 -13.60
CA GLY A 340 -20.83 -19.32 -12.95
C GLY A 340 -20.38 -20.63 -12.27
N GLU A 341 -19.50 -21.41 -12.90
CA GLU A 341 -18.97 -22.65 -12.32
C GLU A 341 -18.06 -22.36 -11.11
N VAL A 342 -17.21 -21.33 -11.19
CA VAL A 342 -16.33 -20.91 -10.09
C VAL A 342 -17.13 -20.38 -8.91
N LEU A 343 -18.10 -19.50 -9.19
CA LEU A 343 -18.99 -18.94 -8.19
C LEU A 343 -19.77 -20.04 -7.48
N LYS A 344 -20.41 -20.95 -8.22
CA LYS A 344 -21.16 -22.07 -7.68
C LYS A 344 -20.28 -22.93 -6.76
N LYS A 345 -19.09 -23.33 -7.25
CA LYS A 345 -18.12 -24.10 -6.45
C LYS A 345 -17.86 -23.47 -5.10
N HIS A 346 -17.46 -22.19 -5.10
CA HIS A 346 -17.02 -21.51 -3.88
C HIS A 346 -18.18 -21.12 -2.94
N LEU A 347 -19.37 -20.85 -3.48
CA LEU A 347 -20.58 -20.66 -2.69
C LEU A 347 -21.02 -21.96 -1.99
N GLU A 348 -21.03 -23.09 -2.72
CA GLU A 348 -21.41 -24.39 -2.16
C GLU A 348 -20.48 -24.88 -1.02
N ILE A 349 -19.16 -24.63 -1.14
CA ILE A 349 -18.18 -24.99 -0.09
C ILE A 349 -18.00 -23.90 0.99
N GLY A 350 -18.73 -22.79 0.87
CA GLY A 350 -18.75 -21.69 1.83
C GLY A 350 -17.45 -20.88 1.90
N MET A 351 -16.70 -20.77 0.80
CA MET A 351 -15.55 -19.87 0.68
C MET A 351 -15.95 -18.47 0.21
N LEU A 352 -17.03 -18.40 -0.57
CA LEU A 352 -17.70 -17.15 -0.94
C LEU A 352 -19.06 -17.08 -0.30
N GLU A 353 -19.52 -15.87 -0.10
CA GLU A 353 -20.89 -15.53 0.31
C GLU A 353 -21.46 -14.51 -0.67
N GLN A 354 -22.79 -14.55 -0.84
CA GLN A 354 -23.53 -13.59 -1.65
C GLN A 354 -24.56 -12.86 -0.78
N LYS A 355 -24.58 -11.54 -0.89
CA LYS A 355 -25.60 -10.70 -0.24
C LYS A 355 -26.07 -9.63 -1.23
N GLY A 356 -27.31 -9.77 -1.68
CA GLY A 356 -27.85 -8.91 -2.73
C GLY A 356 -27.03 -9.04 -4.02
N ASP A 357 -26.53 -7.94 -4.49
CA ASP A 357 -25.70 -7.80 -5.68
C ASP A 357 -24.21 -8.14 -5.45
N ARG A 358 -23.80 -8.33 -4.20
CA ARG A 358 -22.37 -8.46 -3.89
C ARG A 358 -21.96 -9.90 -3.59
N ILE A 359 -20.78 -10.26 -4.09
CA ILE A 359 -20.06 -11.51 -3.81
C ILE A 359 -18.77 -11.13 -3.06
N TYR A 360 -18.53 -11.77 -1.93
CA TYR A 360 -17.37 -11.51 -1.08
C TYR A 360 -16.80 -12.79 -0.46
N LEU A 361 -15.57 -12.74 -0.03
CA LEU A 361 -14.94 -13.85 0.69
C LEU A 361 -15.64 -14.04 2.04
N SER A 362 -16.05 -15.25 2.34
CA SER A 362 -16.45 -15.61 3.69
C SER A 362 -15.27 -15.51 4.64
N ARG A 363 -15.52 -15.53 5.95
CA ARG A 363 -14.45 -15.60 6.94
C ARG A 363 -13.49 -16.78 6.71
N LYS A 364 -14.03 -17.92 6.30
CA LYS A 364 -13.27 -19.09 5.88
C LYS A 364 -12.47 -18.83 4.59
N GLY A 365 -13.10 -18.17 3.61
CA GLY A 365 -12.49 -17.87 2.31
C GLY A 365 -11.32 -16.93 2.40
N ILE A 366 -11.33 -15.97 3.33
CA ILE A 366 -10.22 -15.03 3.54
C ILE A 366 -8.92 -15.77 3.88
N HIS A 367 -8.96 -16.82 4.72
CA HIS A 367 -7.77 -17.59 5.11
C HIS A 367 -7.10 -18.32 3.95
N VAL A 368 -7.86 -18.68 2.92
CA VAL A 368 -7.39 -19.36 1.72
C VAL A 368 -7.60 -18.50 0.45
N SER A 369 -7.66 -17.19 0.65
CA SER A 369 -8.03 -16.22 -0.37
C SER A 369 -7.23 -16.35 -1.66
N ASN A 370 -5.92 -16.59 -1.59
CA ASN A 370 -5.09 -16.79 -2.78
C ASN A 370 -5.58 -17.96 -3.63
N GLY A 371 -5.99 -19.07 -3.00
CA GLY A 371 -6.53 -20.23 -3.71
C GLY A 371 -7.91 -19.95 -4.33
N VAL A 372 -8.78 -19.25 -3.60
CA VAL A 372 -10.10 -18.84 -4.13
C VAL A 372 -9.94 -17.85 -5.29
N MET A 373 -9.08 -16.85 -5.13
CA MET A 373 -8.85 -15.82 -6.14
C MET A 373 -8.18 -16.37 -7.40
N ALA A 374 -7.29 -17.36 -7.27
CA ALA A 374 -6.64 -18.01 -8.40
C ALA A 374 -7.62 -18.75 -9.34
N ASP A 375 -8.75 -19.23 -8.84
CA ASP A 375 -9.77 -19.88 -9.67
C ASP A 375 -10.50 -18.90 -10.61
N PHE A 376 -10.36 -17.60 -10.43
CA PHE A 376 -10.92 -16.57 -11.32
C PHE A 376 -10.00 -16.19 -12.49
N LEU A 377 -8.81 -16.77 -12.60
CA LEU A 377 -7.96 -16.59 -13.77
C LEU A 377 -8.59 -17.30 -14.98
N LEU A 378 -8.70 -16.60 -16.11
CA LEU A 378 -9.35 -17.08 -17.34
C LEU A 378 -8.34 -17.65 -18.34
#